data_e806b64a81d593686a17941bc6d3aa3d
#
_entry.id   e806b64a81d593686a17941bc6d3aa3d
#
_cell.length_a   1.000
_cell.length_b   1.000
_cell.length_c   1.000
_cell.angle_alpha   90.00
_cell.angle_beta   90.00
_cell.angle_gamma   90.00
#
_symmetry.space_group_name_H-M   'P 1'
#
loop_
_entity.id
_entity.type
_entity.pdbx_description
1 polymer ?
#
loop_
_entity_poly.entity_id
_entity_poly.type
_entity_poly.pdbx_seq_one_letter_code
_entity_poly.pdbx_strand_id
1 'polypeptide(L)'
;MKIIAYDRFKPGVTLETVTPYLREEVSNVWRLWKAGIVRENYARLDEPGVVIVFECETVADARRYVDDFPLSKAGFLEWDLIAVGAPLPLEYVFDSAIDIGEPYDRTRDTVSSQ
;
A
#
# COMPACT_ATOMS: atom_id res chain seq x y z
N MET A 1 7.19 2.52 11.21
CA MET A 1 5.79 2.06 11.03
C MET A 1 5.53 1.82 9.54
N LYS A 2 5.00 0.66 9.24
CA LYS A 2 4.61 0.31 7.88
C LYS A 2 3.23 0.90 7.59
N ILE A 3 3.11 1.61 6.47
CA ILE A 3 1.85 2.22 6.05
C ILE A 3 1.59 1.82 4.61
N ILE A 4 0.41 1.27 4.35
CA ILE A 4 -0.03 0.91 3.01
C ILE A 4 -0.91 2.04 2.50
N ALA A 5 -0.51 2.64 1.38
CA ALA A 5 -1.28 3.67 0.69
C ALA A 5 -1.75 3.11 -0.64
N TYR A 6 -3.00 3.32 -0.96
CA TYR A 6 -3.51 2.97 -2.29
C TYR A 6 -4.40 4.08 -2.80
N ASP A 7 -4.35 4.28 -4.10
CA ASP A 7 -5.08 5.36 -4.73
C ASP A 7 -6.07 4.87 -5.75
N ARG A 8 -6.88 5.79 -6.20
CA ARG A 8 -7.78 5.63 -7.33
C ARG A 8 -7.92 6.97 -8.02
N PHE A 9 -8.29 6.93 -9.28
CA PHE A 9 -8.59 8.14 -10.03
C PHE A 9 -9.90 8.73 -9.54
N LYS A 10 -9.93 10.05 -9.41
CA LYS A 10 -11.20 10.76 -9.16
C LYS A 10 -12.13 10.62 -10.37
N PRO A 11 -13.45 10.78 -10.18
CA PRO A 11 -14.39 10.71 -11.29
C PRO A 11 -13.97 11.59 -12.46
N GLY A 12 -14.04 11.04 -13.68
CA GLY A 12 -13.68 11.74 -14.90
C GLY A 12 -12.21 11.73 -15.27
N VAL A 13 -11.33 11.28 -14.37
CA VAL A 13 -9.90 11.16 -14.63
C VAL A 13 -9.63 9.84 -15.36
N THR A 14 -8.84 9.90 -16.44
CA THR A 14 -8.48 8.72 -17.25
C THR A 14 -6.96 8.60 -17.34
N LEU A 15 -6.49 7.48 -17.89
CA LEU A 15 -5.07 7.32 -18.19
C LEU A 15 -4.55 8.43 -19.11
N GLU A 16 -5.36 8.87 -20.07
CA GLU A 16 -5.00 9.97 -20.94
C GLU A 16 -4.78 11.26 -20.16
N THR A 17 -5.63 11.52 -19.15
CA THR A 17 -5.51 12.70 -18.29
C THR A 17 -4.17 12.73 -17.56
N VAL A 18 -3.73 11.60 -17.03
CA VAL A 18 -2.55 11.53 -16.17
C VAL A 18 -1.24 11.33 -16.93
N THR A 19 -1.30 10.86 -18.17
CA THR A 19 -0.11 10.52 -18.95
C THR A 19 0.94 11.64 -18.99
N PRO A 20 0.59 12.92 -19.18
CA PRO A 20 1.59 13.99 -19.21
C PRO A 20 2.37 14.14 -17.88
N TYR A 21 1.85 13.64 -16.79
CA TYR A 21 2.45 13.76 -15.45
C TYR A 21 3.27 12.55 -15.03
N LEU A 22 3.20 11.45 -15.79
CA LEU A 22 3.76 10.17 -15.34
C LEU A 22 5.27 10.21 -15.12
N ARG A 23 5.99 10.95 -15.91
CA ARG A 23 7.44 11.06 -15.79
C ARG A 23 7.83 11.65 -14.42
N GLU A 24 7.17 12.74 -14.03
CA GLU A 24 7.42 13.38 -12.74
C GLU A 24 6.93 12.52 -11.59
N GLU A 25 5.80 11.88 -11.76
CA GLU A 25 5.23 10.97 -10.76
C GLU A 25 6.20 9.84 -10.45
N VAL A 26 6.72 9.17 -11.47
CA VAL A 26 7.68 8.07 -11.32
C VAL A 26 8.99 8.57 -10.71
N SER A 27 9.47 9.74 -11.12
CA SER A 27 10.66 10.34 -10.54
C SER A 27 10.51 10.60 -9.06
N ASN A 28 9.32 11.03 -8.63
CA ASN A 28 9.03 11.29 -7.22
C ASN A 28 9.06 10.01 -6.40
N VAL A 29 8.43 8.94 -6.91
CA VAL A 29 8.45 7.63 -6.25
C VAL A 29 9.88 7.10 -6.15
N TRP A 30 10.67 7.27 -7.21
CA TRP A 30 12.07 6.85 -7.24
C TRP A 30 12.88 7.54 -6.14
N ARG A 31 12.70 8.87 -5.97
CA ARG A 31 13.41 9.60 -4.90
C ARG A 31 13.05 9.08 -3.52
N LEU A 32 11.77 8.80 -3.30
CA LEU A 32 11.30 8.27 -2.02
C LEU A 32 11.81 6.85 -1.78
N TRP A 33 11.92 6.06 -2.85
CA TRP A 33 12.48 4.72 -2.77
C TRP A 33 13.96 4.75 -2.41
N LYS A 34 14.73 5.61 -3.04
CA LYS A 34 16.16 5.79 -2.71
C LYS A 34 16.35 6.25 -1.27
N ALA A 35 15.45 7.06 -0.75
CA ALA A 35 15.50 7.55 0.63
C ALA A 35 15.06 6.48 1.65
N GLY A 36 14.59 5.31 1.19
CA GLY A 36 14.10 4.27 2.09
C GLY A 36 12.69 4.50 2.61
N ILE A 37 11.99 5.51 2.11
CA ILE A 37 10.64 5.86 2.55
C ILE A 37 9.61 4.97 1.84
N VAL A 38 9.75 4.77 0.53
CA VAL A 38 8.96 3.79 -0.22
C VAL A 38 9.69 2.46 -0.19
N ARG A 39 9.02 1.42 0.27
CA ARG A 39 9.58 0.07 0.38
C ARG A 39 9.10 -0.87 -0.72
N GLU A 40 7.85 -0.72 -1.14
CA GLU A 40 7.25 -1.51 -2.20
C GLU A 40 6.31 -0.63 -3.00
N ASN A 41 6.15 -0.92 -4.27
CA ASN A 41 5.33 -0.14 -5.17
C ASN A 41 4.74 -1.08 -6.23
N TYR A 42 3.41 -1.10 -6.35
CA TYR A 42 2.70 -2.00 -7.24
C TYR A 42 1.63 -1.25 -8.03
N ALA A 43 1.39 -1.69 -9.24
CA ALA A 43 0.20 -1.29 -9.96
C ALA A 43 -1.00 -2.09 -9.44
N ARG A 44 -2.15 -1.46 -9.34
CA ARG A 44 -3.41 -2.17 -9.07
C ARG A 44 -3.83 -2.92 -10.33
N LEU A 45 -4.36 -4.12 -10.15
CA LEU A 45 -4.88 -4.91 -11.27
C LEU A 45 -6.41 -4.85 -11.36
N ASP A 46 -7.08 -4.31 -10.34
CA ASP A 46 -8.54 -4.20 -10.28
C ASP A 46 -9.05 -2.91 -10.91
N GLU A 47 -8.31 -1.83 -10.78
CA GLU A 47 -8.63 -0.54 -11.38
C GLU A 47 -7.35 0.29 -11.53
N PRO A 48 -7.37 1.38 -12.33
CA PRO A 48 -6.19 2.23 -12.44
C PRO A 48 -5.79 2.81 -11.09
N GLY A 49 -4.52 2.64 -10.73
CA GLY A 49 -4.00 3.11 -9.46
C GLY A 49 -2.78 2.32 -9.03
N VAL A 50 -2.27 2.67 -7.87
CA VAL A 50 -1.08 2.03 -7.30
C VAL A 50 -1.30 1.66 -5.84
N VAL A 51 -0.49 0.73 -5.38
CA VAL A 51 -0.36 0.41 -3.95
C VAL A 51 1.10 0.67 -3.58
N ILE A 52 1.31 1.51 -2.58
CA ILE A 52 2.65 1.87 -2.13
C ILE A 52 2.79 1.52 -0.66
N VAL A 53 3.87 0.85 -0.32
CA VAL A 53 4.20 0.54 1.07
C VAL A 53 5.27 1.53 1.52
N PHE A 54 4.91 2.36 2.51
CA PHE A 54 5.79 3.35 3.12
C PHE A 54 6.37 2.85 4.43
N GLU A 55 7.57 3.30 4.72
CA GLU A 55 8.14 3.24 6.06
C GLU A 55 8.25 4.67 6.59
N CYS A 56 7.41 5.03 7.54
CA CYS A 56 7.32 6.36 8.13
C CYS A 56 7.10 6.25 9.63
N GLU A 57 7.33 7.34 10.34
CA GLU A 57 7.06 7.38 11.78
C GLU A 57 5.57 7.44 12.08
N THR A 58 4.80 8.15 11.25
CA THR A 58 3.36 8.35 11.48
C THR A 58 2.58 8.25 10.18
N VAL A 59 1.26 8.02 10.31
CA VAL A 59 0.35 8.09 9.16
C VAL A 59 0.33 9.49 8.56
N ALA A 60 0.45 10.53 9.39
CA ALA A 60 0.48 11.92 8.93
C ALA A 60 1.67 12.18 8.00
N ASP A 61 2.83 11.54 8.28
CA ASP A 61 3.99 11.65 7.40
C ASP A 61 3.69 11.04 6.02
N ALA A 62 3.11 9.85 6.00
CA ALA A 62 2.74 9.21 4.74
C ALA A 62 1.71 10.04 3.98
N ARG A 63 0.75 10.66 4.67
CA ARG A 63 -0.23 11.54 4.05
C ARG A 63 0.47 12.73 3.36
N ARG A 64 1.45 13.33 4.00
CA ARG A 64 2.20 14.43 3.39
C ARG A 64 2.92 13.97 2.13
N TYR A 65 3.50 12.77 2.15
CA TYR A 65 4.18 12.25 0.96
C TYR A 65 3.22 12.03 -0.20
N VAL A 66 2.07 11.40 0.04
CA VAL A 66 1.12 11.13 -1.05
C VAL A 66 0.47 12.42 -1.57
N ASP A 67 0.23 13.40 -0.69
CA ASP A 67 -0.33 14.69 -1.09
C ASP A 67 0.64 15.51 -1.95
N ASP A 68 1.93 15.22 -1.83
CA ASP A 68 2.98 15.91 -2.59
C ASP A 68 3.26 15.28 -3.96
N PHE A 69 2.65 14.16 -4.28
CA PHE A 69 2.78 13.53 -5.59
C PHE A 69 2.21 14.45 -6.67
N PRO A 70 2.86 14.56 -7.85
CA PRO A 70 2.36 15.41 -8.93
C PRO A 70 0.89 15.18 -9.29
N LEU A 71 0.46 13.92 -9.37
CA LEU A 71 -0.94 13.62 -9.69
C LEU A 71 -1.89 14.02 -8.55
N SER A 72 -1.44 13.95 -7.31
CA SER A 72 -2.22 14.41 -6.15
C SER A 72 -2.37 15.92 -6.15
N LYS A 73 -1.28 16.64 -6.41
CA LYS A 73 -1.31 18.11 -6.51
C LYS A 73 -2.20 18.59 -7.65
N ALA A 74 -2.24 17.83 -8.74
CA ALA A 74 -3.13 18.14 -9.86
C ALA A 74 -4.60 17.85 -9.56
N GLY A 75 -4.90 17.21 -8.43
CA GLY A 75 -6.26 16.92 -8.03
C GLY A 75 -6.87 15.69 -8.68
N PHE A 76 -6.06 14.75 -9.17
CA PHE A 76 -6.54 13.59 -9.93
C PHE A 76 -6.73 12.34 -9.10
N LEU A 77 -6.17 12.28 -7.89
CA LEU A 77 -6.14 11.06 -7.09
C LEU A 77 -6.88 11.20 -5.77
N GLU A 78 -7.45 10.09 -5.33
CA GLU A 78 -7.92 9.91 -3.96
C GLU A 78 -7.08 8.81 -3.32
N TRP A 79 -6.61 9.04 -2.10
CA TRP A 79 -5.75 8.11 -1.37
C TRP A 79 -6.41 7.60 -0.11
N ASP A 80 -6.25 6.31 0.14
CA ASP A 80 -6.52 5.69 1.42
C ASP A 80 -5.20 5.19 2.01
N LEU A 81 -5.03 5.37 3.31
CA LEU A 81 -3.82 4.97 4.02
C LEU A 81 -4.18 4.10 5.21
N ILE A 82 -3.44 3.01 5.37
CA ILE A 82 -3.64 2.06 6.46
C ILE A 82 -2.31 1.83 7.15
N ALA A 83 -2.22 2.15 8.44
CA ALA A 83 -1.09 1.73 9.25
C ALA A 83 -1.26 0.26 9.59
N VAL A 84 -0.20 -0.52 9.41
CA VAL A 84 -0.25 -1.96 9.66
C VAL A 84 0.90 -2.37 10.57
N GLY A 85 0.72 -3.47 11.25
CA GLY A 85 1.74 -4.04 12.13
C GLY A 85 1.52 -5.53 12.29
N ALA A 86 2.23 -6.13 13.22
CA ALA A 86 2.05 -7.53 13.54
C ALA A 86 0.61 -7.77 14.02
N PRO A 87 0.01 -8.92 13.70
CA PRO A 87 -1.31 -9.26 14.22
C PRO A 87 -1.30 -9.23 15.75
N LEU A 88 -2.18 -8.44 16.35
CA LEU A 88 -2.23 -8.29 17.81
C LEU A 88 -2.36 -9.61 18.56
N PRO A 89 -3.13 -10.60 18.09
CA PRO A 89 -3.30 -11.84 18.83
C PRO A 89 -2.08 -12.77 18.83
N LEU A 90 -0.96 -12.43 18.20
CA LEU A 90 0.21 -13.31 18.17
C LEU A 90 0.70 -13.68 19.58
N GLU A 91 0.60 -12.77 20.53
CA GLU A 91 0.99 -13.04 21.91
C GLU A 91 0.13 -14.14 22.56
N TYR A 92 -1.10 -14.25 22.13
CA TYR A 92 -2.05 -15.22 22.66
C TYR A 92 -1.69 -16.66 22.28
N VAL A 93 -0.82 -16.87 21.30
CA VAL A 93 -0.32 -18.21 20.96
C VAL A 93 0.31 -18.89 22.19
N PHE A 94 0.85 -18.09 23.11
CA PHE A 94 1.48 -18.61 24.33
C PHE A 94 0.49 -18.80 25.49
N ASP A 95 -0.77 -18.44 25.30
CA ASP A 95 -1.83 -18.66 26.28
C ASP A 95 -2.48 -20.01 26.01
N SER A 96 -2.34 -20.96 26.95
CA SER A 96 -2.86 -22.30 26.79
C SER A 96 -4.39 -22.39 26.70
N ALA A 97 -5.10 -21.31 27.05
CA ALA A 97 -6.56 -21.26 26.94
C ALA A 97 -7.03 -20.98 25.51
N ILE A 98 -6.12 -20.62 24.62
CA ILE A 98 -6.47 -20.28 23.24
C ILE A 98 -6.12 -21.45 22.32
N ASP A 99 -7.12 -21.92 21.59
CA ASP A 99 -6.93 -22.95 20.58
C ASP A 99 -6.49 -22.28 19.27
N ILE A 100 -5.26 -22.57 18.87
CA ILE A 100 -4.70 -22.04 17.62
C ILE A 100 -4.90 -22.99 16.43
N GLY A 101 -5.56 -24.11 16.66
CA GLY A 101 -5.84 -25.10 15.60
C GLY A 101 -4.64 -25.94 15.24
N GLU A 102 -4.78 -26.65 14.12
CA GLU A 102 -3.72 -27.49 13.60
C GLU A 102 -2.61 -26.66 12.95
N PRO A 103 -1.36 -27.17 12.97
CA PRO A 103 -0.28 -26.51 12.22
C PRO A 103 -0.64 -26.31 10.76
N TYR A 104 -0.13 -25.21 10.20
CA TYR A 104 -0.37 -24.89 8.81
C TYR A 104 0.18 -25.98 7.88
N ASP A 105 -0.66 -26.47 6.99
CA ASP A 105 -0.31 -27.52 6.04
C ASP A 105 -0.39 -26.97 4.60
N ARG A 106 0.76 -26.80 4.00
CA ARG A 106 0.88 -26.27 2.63
C ARG A 106 0.22 -27.14 1.57
N THR A 107 0.12 -28.45 1.83
CA THR A 107 -0.49 -29.34 0.85
C THR A 107 -1.98 -29.08 0.69
N ARG A 108 -2.64 -28.55 1.72
CA ARG A 108 -4.06 -28.17 1.66
C ARG A 108 -4.28 -26.94 0.80
N ASP A 109 -3.34 -26.01 0.77
CA ASP A 109 -3.45 -24.78 0.01
C ASP A 109 -3.49 -25.02 -1.49
N THR A 110 -2.73 -25.99 -1.99
CA THR A 110 -2.71 -26.30 -3.42
C THR A 110 -4.05 -26.81 -3.92
N VAL A 111 -4.87 -27.39 -3.03
CA VAL A 111 -6.21 -27.87 -3.35
C VAL A 111 -7.22 -26.74 -3.25
N SER A 112 -7.11 -25.91 -2.22
CA SER A 112 -8.07 -24.83 -1.94
C SER A 112 -7.93 -23.62 -2.86
N SER A 113 -6.80 -23.48 -3.55
CA SER A 113 -6.55 -22.35 -4.44
C SER A 113 -7.24 -22.47 -5.80
N GLN A 114 -7.97 -23.56 -6.01
CA GLN A 114 -8.71 -23.78 -7.27
C GLN A 114 -10.21 -23.38 -7.17
#